data_a5d67cf563ef7a9a42ecee99e3563834
#
_entry.id   a5d67cf563ef7a9a42ecee99e3563834
#
_cell.length_a   1.000
_cell.length_b   1.000
_cell.length_c   1.000
_cell.angle_alpha   90.00
_cell.angle_beta   90.00
_cell.angle_gamma   90.00
#
_symmetry.space_group_name_H-M   'P 1'
#
loop_
_entity.id
_entity.type
_entity.pdbx_description
1 polymer ?
#
loop_
_entity_poly.entity_id
_entity_poly.type
_entity_poly.pdbx_seq_one_letter_code
_entity_poly.pdbx_strand_id
1 'polypeptide(L)'
;LSAIKYAKVKCIRDEDGVVVDYEVEGDFPKYGNNDDRVDDIAVQIVETFMDKIKKYHTYRQSVPTMSILTITSNVVYGKKTGNTPDGRKMGVPLAPGANPMHGRDTHGAAASLSSVAKLPFKYAQDGISNTFSIVPNALGKDGISMLEDIDVELEMTEEELRRAAADAQ
;
A
#
# COMPACT_ATOMS: atom_id res chain seq x y z
N LEU A 1 -5.06 -2.26 -11.05
CA LEU A 1 -4.27 -1.95 -12.25
C LEU A 1 -3.42 -3.13 -12.69
N SER A 2 -2.74 -3.84 -11.78
CA SER A 2 -1.90 -4.99 -12.11
C SER A 2 -2.70 -6.06 -12.88
N ALA A 3 -3.86 -6.49 -12.38
CA ALA A 3 -4.71 -7.45 -13.07
C ALA A 3 -5.08 -6.99 -14.50
N ILE A 4 -5.41 -5.71 -14.67
CA ILE A 4 -5.75 -5.15 -15.98
C ILE A 4 -4.54 -5.13 -16.94
N LYS A 5 -3.33 -4.94 -16.40
CA LYS A 5 -2.10 -4.86 -17.20
C LYS A 5 -1.56 -6.22 -17.61
N TYR A 6 -1.68 -7.23 -16.74
CA TYR A 6 -0.96 -8.51 -16.87
C TYR A 6 -1.87 -9.73 -17.06
N ALA A 7 -3.17 -9.61 -16.81
CA ALA A 7 -4.14 -10.67 -17.01
C ALA A 7 -5.23 -10.26 -18.03
N LYS A 8 -6.01 -11.22 -18.47
CA LYS A 8 -7.17 -10.97 -19.33
C LYS A 8 -8.40 -10.77 -18.44
N VAL A 9 -8.90 -9.54 -18.40
CA VAL A 9 -10.03 -9.15 -17.57
C VAL A 9 -11.27 -8.98 -18.43
N LYS A 10 -12.34 -9.70 -18.08
CA LYS A 10 -13.66 -9.58 -18.69
C LYS A 10 -14.64 -9.02 -17.67
N CYS A 11 -15.36 -7.96 -18.05
CA CYS A 11 -16.39 -7.36 -17.20
C CYS A 11 -17.69 -8.18 -17.31
N ILE A 12 -18.26 -8.53 -16.16
CA ILE A 12 -19.60 -9.12 -16.05
C ILE A 12 -20.55 -7.94 -15.78
N ARG A 13 -21.59 -7.82 -16.62
CA ARG A 13 -22.57 -6.75 -16.55
C ARG A 13 -23.94 -7.30 -16.19
N ASP A 14 -24.72 -6.51 -15.49
CA ASP A 14 -26.15 -6.76 -15.26
C ASP A 14 -27.03 -6.38 -16.47
N GLU A 15 -28.33 -6.45 -16.28
CA GLU A 15 -29.34 -6.14 -17.32
C GLU A 15 -29.31 -4.67 -17.74
N ASP A 16 -28.88 -3.77 -16.85
CA ASP A 16 -28.74 -2.34 -17.09
C ASP A 16 -27.37 -1.98 -17.73
N GLY A 17 -26.50 -2.97 -17.96
CA GLY A 17 -25.17 -2.78 -18.53
C GLY A 17 -24.12 -2.32 -17.52
N VAL A 18 -24.45 -2.27 -16.23
CA VAL A 18 -23.52 -1.90 -15.16
C VAL A 18 -22.59 -3.07 -14.84
N VAL A 19 -21.29 -2.77 -14.63
CA VAL A 19 -20.32 -3.80 -14.27
C VAL A 19 -20.52 -4.21 -12.81
N VAL A 20 -20.86 -5.47 -12.59
CA VAL A 20 -21.14 -6.04 -11.26
C VAL A 20 -20.03 -6.98 -10.77
N ASP A 21 -19.28 -7.61 -11.68
CA ASP A 21 -18.15 -8.47 -11.33
C ASP A 21 -17.14 -8.58 -12.49
N TYR A 22 -16.08 -9.34 -12.26
CA TYR A 22 -14.99 -9.56 -13.21
C TYR A 22 -14.62 -11.05 -13.26
N GLU A 23 -14.42 -11.56 -14.47
CA GLU A 23 -13.69 -12.79 -14.75
C GLU A 23 -12.24 -12.43 -15.08
N VAL A 24 -11.27 -13.06 -14.40
CA VAL A 24 -9.84 -12.81 -14.63
C VAL A 24 -9.15 -14.11 -14.97
N GLU A 25 -8.61 -14.17 -16.18
CA GLU A 25 -7.88 -15.31 -16.71
C GLU A 25 -6.39 -14.99 -16.78
N GLY A 26 -5.57 -15.87 -16.20
CA GLY A 26 -4.12 -15.69 -16.07
C GLY A 26 -3.69 -15.14 -14.70
N ASP A 27 -2.40 -15.20 -14.46
CA ASP A 27 -1.79 -14.69 -13.22
C ASP A 27 -1.27 -13.26 -13.42
N PHE A 28 -1.23 -12.52 -12.32
CA PHE A 28 -0.72 -11.15 -12.30
C PHE A 28 0.00 -10.87 -10.97
N PRO A 29 1.06 -10.04 -10.99
CA PRO A 29 1.81 -9.70 -9.79
C PRO A 29 0.93 -8.91 -8.82
N LYS A 30 1.08 -9.22 -7.52
CA LYS A 30 0.33 -8.59 -6.43
C LYS A 30 1.27 -7.75 -5.59
N TYR A 31 0.88 -6.52 -5.32
CA TYR A 31 1.63 -5.60 -4.46
C TYR A 31 1.85 -6.18 -3.07
N GLY A 32 3.06 -5.99 -2.52
CA GLY A 32 3.48 -6.55 -1.24
C GLY A 32 4.33 -7.82 -1.35
N ASN A 33 4.85 -8.14 -2.54
CA ASN A 33 5.70 -9.31 -2.79
C ASN A 33 7.08 -8.97 -3.35
N ASN A 34 7.48 -7.72 -3.25
CA ASN A 34 8.74 -7.19 -3.78
C ASN A 34 8.92 -7.47 -5.29
N ASP A 35 7.84 -7.31 -6.05
CA ASP A 35 7.81 -7.51 -7.50
C ASP A 35 7.74 -6.14 -8.20
N ASP A 36 8.81 -5.74 -8.87
CA ASP A 36 8.94 -4.44 -9.51
C ASP A 36 7.83 -4.18 -10.55
N ARG A 37 7.30 -5.23 -11.19
CA ARG A 37 6.23 -5.09 -12.18
C ARG A 37 4.98 -4.42 -11.61
N VAL A 38 4.67 -4.65 -10.35
CA VAL A 38 3.50 -4.06 -9.66
C VAL A 38 3.90 -2.93 -8.75
N ASP A 39 5.08 -2.99 -8.12
CA ASP A 39 5.58 -1.95 -7.22
C ASP A 39 5.80 -0.65 -8.01
N ASP A 40 6.34 -0.72 -9.24
CA ASP A 40 6.46 0.44 -10.15
C ASP A 40 5.11 1.07 -10.49
N ILE A 41 4.04 0.29 -10.57
CA ILE A 41 2.68 0.86 -10.77
C ILE A 41 2.30 1.72 -9.56
N ALA A 42 2.59 1.27 -8.34
CA ALA A 42 2.29 2.03 -7.13
C ALA A 42 3.11 3.33 -7.08
N VAL A 43 4.40 3.26 -7.39
CA VAL A 43 5.28 4.44 -7.52
C VAL A 43 4.74 5.43 -8.53
N GLN A 44 4.41 4.97 -9.75
CA GLN A 44 3.86 5.83 -10.81
C GLN A 44 2.54 6.50 -10.42
N ILE A 45 1.68 5.82 -9.66
CA ILE A 45 0.42 6.42 -9.17
C ILE A 45 0.72 7.61 -8.27
N VAL A 46 1.63 7.44 -7.29
CA VAL A 46 2.00 8.48 -6.35
C VAL A 46 2.62 9.67 -7.06
N GLU A 47 3.58 9.43 -7.96
CA GLU A 47 4.25 10.48 -8.74
C GLU A 47 3.27 11.22 -9.64
N THR A 48 2.46 10.48 -10.40
CA THR A 48 1.47 11.08 -11.33
C THR A 48 0.43 11.92 -10.57
N PHE A 49 -0.01 11.44 -9.41
CA PHE A 49 -0.97 12.19 -8.59
C PHE A 49 -0.35 13.50 -8.11
N MET A 50 0.86 13.46 -7.57
CA MET A 50 1.55 14.64 -7.09
C MET A 50 1.83 15.66 -8.22
N ASP A 51 2.25 15.18 -9.38
CA ASP A 51 2.48 16.02 -10.56
C ASP A 51 1.18 16.69 -11.04
N LYS A 52 0.06 16.02 -10.91
CA LYS A 52 -1.25 16.59 -11.26
C LYS A 52 -1.69 17.66 -10.27
N ILE A 53 -1.62 17.39 -8.97
CA ILE A 53 -2.09 18.38 -7.98
C ILE A 53 -1.24 19.65 -7.97
N LYS A 54 0.07 19.55 -8.25
CA LYS A 54 0.96 20.72 -8.37
C LYS A 54 0.62 21.66 -9.52
N LYS A 55 -0.17 21.22 -10.50
CA LYS A 55 -0.58 22.04 -11.64
C LYS A 55 -1.74 22.98 -11.33
N TYR A 56 -2.42 22.77 -10.21
CA TYR A 56 -3.58 23.58 -9.83
C TYR A 56 -3.18 24.74 -8.93
N HIS A 57 -3.80 25.88 -9.16
CA HIS A 57 -3.68 27.04 -8.27
C HIS A 57 -4.40 26.71 -6.95
N THR A 58 -3.69 26.92 -5.88
CA THR A 58 -4.21 26.73 -4.53
C THR A 58 -4.64 28.06 -3.91
N TYR A 59 -5.54 28.00 -2.94
CA TYR A 59 -5.93 29.18 -2.19
C TYR A 59 -4.71 29.78 -1.46
N ARG A 60 -4.52 31.10 -1.60
CA ARG A 60 -3.40 31.84 -1.01
C ARG A 60 -2.01 31.31 -1.39
N GLN A 61 -1.86 30.70 -2.55
CA GLN A 61 -0.60 30.15 -3.04
C GLN A 61 0.00 29.07 -2.11
N SER A 62 -0.84 28.35 -1.38
CA SER A 62 -0.39 27.24 -0.56
C SER A 62 0.24 26.13 -1.41
N VAL A 63 1.21 25.43 -0.86
CA VAL A 63 1.84 24.27 -1.53
C VAL A 63 0.99 23.04 -1.26
N PRO A 64 0.53 22.33 -2.31
CA PRO A 64 -0.20 21.08 -2.11
C PRO A 64 0.73 20.00 -1.56
N THR A 65 0.29 19.32 -0.51
CA THR A 65 0.94 18.18 0.12
C THR A 65 0.07 16.93 -0.03
N MET A 66 0.62 15.77 0.25
CA MET A 66 -0.08 14.50 0.14
C MET A 66 0.27 13.58 1.31
N SER A 67 -0.71 12.80 1.74
CA SER A 67 -0.50 11.63 2.60
C SER A 67 -0.85 10.34 1.88
N ILE A 68 -0.23 9.24 2.29
CA ILE A 68 -0.65 7.88 1.95
C ILE A 68 -1.12 7.24 3.25
N LEU A 69 -2.29 7.65 3.69
CA LEU A 69 -2.79 7.38 5.03
C LEU A 69 -4.28 7.10 5.00
N THR A 70 -4.70 6.06 5.70
CA THR A 70 -6.09 5.87 6.11
C THR A 70 -6.13 5.43 7.57
N ILE A 71 -7.14 5.87 8.32
CA ILE A 71 -7.38 5.38 9.68
C ILE A 71 -8.51 4.34 9.64
N THR A 72 -9.74 4.78 9.38
CA THR A 72 -10.92 3.90 9.28
C THR A 72 -11.69 4.06 7.97
N SER A 73 -11.34 5.07 7.18
CA SER A 73 -12.02 5.39 5.91
C SER A 73 -11.91 4.28 4.87
N ASN A 74 -10.85 3.45 4.92
CA ASN A 74 -10.71 2.27 4.06
C ASN A 74 -11.89 1.29 4.21
N VAL A 75 -12.46 1.15 5.41
CA VAL A 75 -13.64 0.31 5.67
C VAL A 75 -14.88 0.91 5.02
N VAL A 76 -15.10 2.21 5.22
CA VAL A 76 -16.27 2.93 4.66
C VAL A 76 -16.22 2.93 3.13
N TYR A 77 -15.06 3.20 2.55
CA TYR A 77 -14.87 3.17 1.10
C TYR A 77 -15.01 1.76 0.53
N GLY A 78 -14.50 0.73 1.22
CA GLY A 78 -14.66 -0.65 0.81
C GLY A 78 -16.12 -1.08 0.71
N LYS A 79 -16.97 -0.61 1.63
CA LYS A 79 -18.42 -0.86 1.59
C LYS A 79 -19.12 -0.25 0.37
N LYS A 80 -18.60 0.89 -0.12
CA LYS A 80 -19.19 1.63 -1.24
C LYS A 80 -18.55 1.30 -2.59
N THR A 81 -17.41 0.60 -2.59
CA THR A 81 -16.69 0.23 -3.81
C THR A 81 -17.15 -1.14 -4.29
N GLY A 82 -17.57 -1.25 -5.53
CA GLY A 82 -17.94 -2.51 -6.19
C GLY A 82 -16.80 -3.53 -6.23
N ASN A 83 -17.04 -4.69 -6.80
CA ASN A 83 -16.02 -5.71 -7.02
C ASN A 83 -14.86 -5.15 -7.85
N THR A 84 -13.64 -5.65 -7.62
CA THR A 84 -12.46 -5.18 -8.34
C THR A 84 -11.73 -6.34 -9.02
N PRO A 85 -11.04 -6.10 -10.16
CA PRO A 85 -10.41 -7.16 -10.94
C PRO A 85 -9.32 -7.94 -10.22
N ASP A 86 -8.80 -7.43 -9.10
CA ASP A 86 -7.84 -8.15 -8.26
C ASP A 86 -8.49 -9.18 -7.31
N GLY A 87 -9.81 -9.33 -7.38
CA GLY A 87 -10.60 -10.29 -6.62
C GLY A 87 -11.19 -9.76 -5.30
N ARG A 88 -11.03 -8.46 -4.98
CA ARG A 88 -11.72 -7.85 -3.83
C ARG A 88 -13.22 -7.76 -4.13
N LYS A 89 -14.06 -8.24 -3.24
CA LYS A 89 -15.51 -8.16 -3.36
C LYS A 89 -16.05 -6.89 -2.68
N MET A 90 -17.20 -6.41 -3.14
CA MET A 90 -17.95 -5.32 -2.52
C MET A 90 -18.15 -5.60 -1.02
N GLY A 91 -18.01 -4.60 -0.18
CA GLY A 91 -18.12 -4.72 1.27
C GLY A 91 -16.80 -5.05 1.99
N VAL A 92 -15.83 -5.66 1.29
CA VAL A 92 -14.50 -5.91 1.86
C VAL A 92 -13.74 -4.59 1.98
N PRO A 93 -13.12 -4.27 3.14
CA PRO A 93 -12.31 -3.07 3.30
C PRO A 93 -11.23 -2.95 2.23
N LEU A 94 -10.91 -1.73 1.83
CA LEU A 94 -9.69 -1.45 1.07
C LEU A 94 -8.47 -1.59 1.99
N ALA A 95 -7.28 -1.73 1.40
CA ALA A 95 -6.04 -1.74 2.18
C ALA A 95 -5.88 -0.41 2.95
N PRO A 96 -5.43 -0.44 4.21
CA PRO A 96 -5.17 0.78 4.98
C PRO A 96 -3.83 1.40 4.58
N GLY A 97 -3.82 2.72 4.34
CA GLY A 97 -2.59 3.45 4.02
C GLY A 97 -1.80 2.86 2.86
N ALA A 98 -0.52 2.63 3.07
CA ALA A 98 0.40 2.05 2.08
C ALA A 98 0.44 0.51 2.08
N ASN A 99 -0.36 -0.13 2.93
CA ASN A 99 -0.37 -1.58 3.06
C ASN A 99 -0.78 -2.28 1.76
N PRO A 100 -0.24 -3.47 1.51
CA PRO A 100 -0.83 -4.40 0.55
C PRO A 100 -2.27 -4.75 0.94
N MET A 101 -3.08 -5.12 -0.04
CA MET A 101 -4.41 -5.66 0.22
C MET A 101 -4.31 -6.98 0.99
N HIS A 102 -5.17 -7.18 1.98
CA HIS A 102 -5.17 -8.36 2.84
C HIS A 102 -5.04 -9.67 2.04
N GLY A 103 -4.08 -10.52 2.45
CA GLY A 103 -3.81 -11.81 1.84
C GLY A 103 -3.15 -11.75 0.46
N ARG A 104 -2.61 -10.60 0.04
CA ARG A 104 -1.89 -10.46 -1.23
C ARG A 104 -0.38 -10.58 -1.07
N ASP A 105 0.14 -10.22 0.07
CA ASP A 105 1.56 -10.25 0.46
C ASP A 105 1.94 -11.65 0.97
N THR A 106 2.16 -12.57 0.06
CA THR A 106 2.39 -13.99 0.36
C THR A 106 3.88 -14.38 0.45
N HIS A 107 4.80 -13.47 0.14
CA HIS A 107 6.25 -13.73 0.13
C HIS A 107 6.95 -13.33 1.44
N GLY A 108 6.17 -13.15 2.52
CA GLY A 108 6.70 -12.86 3.84
C GLY A 108 6.89 -11.36 4.14
N ALA A 109 7.23 -11.08 5.40
CA ALA A 109 7.31 -9.74 5.94
C ALA A 109 8.29 -8.83 5.20
N ALA A 110 9.50 -9.30 4.96
CA ALA A 110 10.55 -8.53 4.27
C ALA A 110 10.11 -8.11 2.86
N ALA A 111 9.47 -9.00 2.10
CA ALA A 111 8.96 -8.67 0.77
C ALA A 111 7.84 -7.64 0.82
N SER A 112 6.92 -7.76 1.81
CA SER A 112 5.84 -6.80 2.01
C SER A 112 6.38 -5.40 2.33
N LEU A 113 7.30 -5.29 3.28
CA LEU A 113 7.94 -4.03 3.67
C LEU A 113 8.79 -3.46 2.52
N SER A 114 9.51 -4.30 1.76
CA SER A 114 10.28 -3.85 0.61
C SER A 114 9.42 -3.22 -0.48
N SER A 115 8.23 -3.76 -0.76
CA SER A 115 7.29 -3.14 -1.70
C SER A 115 6.85 -1.75 -1.22
N VAL A 116 6.55 -1.60 0.08
CA VAL A 116 6.16 -0.31 0.67
C VAL A 116 7.33 0.67 0.64
N ALA A 117 8.55 0.21 0.93
CA ALA A 117 9.75 1.06 0.95
C ALA A 117 10.11 1.66 -0.43
N LYS A 118 9.63 1.08 -1.54
CA LYS A 118 9.82 1.63 -2.89
C LYS A 118 8.96 2.86 -3.18
N LEU A 119 7.92 3.12 -2.39
CA LEU A 119 7.07 4.30 -2.60
C LEU A 119 7.89 5.58 -2.45
N PRO A 120 7.62 6.60 -3.27
CA PRO A 120 8.39 7.85 -3.23
C PRO A 120 7.98 8.71 -2.03
N PHE A 121 8.51 8.41 -0.84
CA PHE A 121 8.21 9.07 0.44
C PHE A 121 8.36 10.61 0.38
N LYS A 122 9.28 11.11 -0.46
CA LYS A 122 9.46 12.56 -0.68
C LYS A 122 8.19 13.32 -1.09
N TYR A 123 7.19 12.61 -1.60
CA TYR A 123 5.92 13.21 -2.01
C TYR A 123 4.83 13.10 -0.94
N ALA A 124 5.00 12.23 0.05
CA ALA A 124 4.03 12.02 1.11
C ALA A 124 4.41 12.80 2.37
N GLN A 125 4.50 14.12 2.25
CA GLN A 125 4.94 15.03 3.31
C GLN A 125 4.01 15.05 4.53
N ASP A 126 2.73 14.68 4.35
CA ASP A 126 1.76 14.58 5.45
C ASP A 126 1.73 13.18 6.08
N GLY A 127 2.64 12.31 5.70
CA GLY A 127 2.87 10.99 6.29
C GLY A 127 2.40 9.82 5.47
N ILE A 128 2.97 8.66 5.81
CA ILE A 128 2.58 7.34 5.28
C ILE A 128 2.25 6.45 6.47
N SER A 129 1.15 5.70 6.39
CA SER A 129 0.87 4.64 7.36
C SER A 129 1.11 3.28 6.72
N ASN A 130 1.85 2.44 7.43
CA ASN A 130 1.97 1.02 7.16
C ASN A 130 1.80 0.28 8.49
N THR A 131 0.78 -0.56 8.57
CA THR A 131 0.51 -1.37 9.76
C THR A 131 0.93 -2.80 9.46
N PHE A 132 1.89 -3.31 10.20
CA PHE A 132 2.34 -4.67 10.09
C PHE A 132 1.99 -5.44 11.37
N SER A 133 1.30 -6.58 11.21
CA SER A 133 0.93 -7.45 12.34
C SER A 133 1.75 -8.73 12.30
N ILE A 134 2.45 -9.01 13.40
CA ILE A 134 3.22 -10.24 13.57
C ILE A 134 2.47 -11.13 14.55
N VAL A 135 2.24 -12.38 14.14
CA VAL A 135 1.69 -13.41 15.03
C VAL A 135 2.89 -14.18 15.60
N PRO A 136 3.16 -14.13 16.92
CA PRO A 136 4.35 -14.76 17.52
C PRO A 136 4.50 -16.24 17.16
N ASN A 137 3.40 -17.00 17.12
CA ASN A 137 3.42 -18.41 16.76
C ASN A 137 3.84 -18.69 15.31
N ALA A 138 3.76 -17.70 14.42
CA ALA A 138 4.24 -17.84 13.04
C ALA A 138 5.77 -17.67 12.92
N LEU A 139 6.40 -17.12 13.96
CA LEU A 139 7.85 -16.90 14.02
C LEU A 139 8.63 -18.09 14.62
N GLY A 140 7.96 -19.16 15.02
CA GLY A 140 8.57 -20.37 15.59
C GLY A 140 8.04 -20.74 16.97
N LYS A 141 8.51 -21.86 17.52
CA LYS A 141 8.02 -22.40 18.81
C LYS A 141 8.24 -21.47 20.01
N ASP A 142 9.24 -20.60 19.93
CA ASP A 142 9.64 -19.72 21.02
C ASP A 142 9.54 -18.23 20.67
N GLY A 143 8.73 -17.82 19.74
CA GLY A 143 8.47 -16.44 19.23
C GLY A 143 9.24 -15.25 19.84
N ILE A 144 9.86 -15.47 21.00
CA ILE A 144 10.65 -14.50 21.77
C ILE A 144 12.03 -14.30 21.14
N SER A 145 12.70 -15.37 20.66
CA SER A 145 14.07 -15.23 20.13
C SER A 145 14.15 -14.44 18.82
N MET A 146 13.08 -14.48 17.99
CA MET A 146 13.03 -13.67 16.77
C MET A 146 12.62 -12.21 17.04
N LEU A 147 11.94 -11.92 18.16
CA LEU A 147 11.68 -10.54 18.57
C LEU A 147 12.95 -9.88 19.09
N GLU A 148 13.84 -10.64 19.75
CA GLU A 148 15.17 -10.15 20.16
C GLU A 148 16.04 -9.83 18.93
N ASP A 149 16.00 -10.64 17.87
CA ASP A 149 16.72 -10.37 16.62
C ASP A 149 16.14 -9.15 15.84
N ILE A 150 14.84 -8.90 15.95
CA ILE A 150 14.19 -7.74 15.34
C ILE A 150 14.50 -6.45 16.13
N ASP A 151 14.55 -6.51 17.44
CA ASP A 151 14.90 -5.36 18.27
C ASP A 151 16.35 -4.90 18.02
N VAL A 152 17.25 -5.80 17.69
CA VAL A 152 18.65 -5.47 17.35
C VAL A 152 18.77 -4.72 16.00
N GLU A 153 17.88 -5.02 15.02
CA GLU A 153 17.85 -4.30 13.74
C GLU A 153 17.10 -2.96 13.79
N LEU A 154 16.23 -2.77 14.77
CA LEU A 154 15.45 -1.54 14.96
C LEU A 154 16.06 -0.56 15.97
N GLU A 155 17.15 -0.92 16.64
CA GLU A 155 17.94 0.04 17.42
C GLU A 155 18.64 1.04 16.48
N MET A 156 17.88 2.01 16.03
CA MET A 156 18.49 3.31 15.73
C MET A 156 19.14 3.80 17.02
N THR A 157 20.45 3.91 17.00
CA THR A 157 21.18 4.42 18.14
C THR A 157 20.63 5.81 18.51
N GLU A 158 20.66 6.16 19.79
CA GLU A 158 20.24 7.53 20.22
C GLU A 158 20.94 8.63 19.41
N GLU A 159 22.09 8.34 18.84
CA GLU A 159 22.89 9.24 18.02
C GLU A 159 22.28 9.41 16.61
N GLU A 160 21.74 8.36 16.02
CA GLU A 160 21.02 8.41 14.72
C GLU A 160 19.67 9.12 14.85
N LEU A 161 18.96 8.92 15.97
CA LEU A 161 17.74 9.67 16.30
C LEU A 161 18.04 11.17 16.50
N ARG A 162 19.15 11.52 17.15
CA ARG A 162 19.57 12.93 17.32
C ARG A 162 19.99 13.57 16.00
N ARG A 163 20.66 12.83 15.11
CA ARG A 163 20.98 13.31 13.74
C ARG A 163 19.75 13.55 12.91
N ALA A 164 18.82 12.59 12.88
CA ALA A 164 17.55 12.74 12.15
C ALA A 164 16.70 13.92 12.66
N ALA A 165 16.73 14.19 13.97
CA ALA A 165 16.06 15.34 14.57
C ALA A 165 16.77 16.68 14.29
N ALA A 166 18.10 16.69 14.10
CA ALA A 166 18.86 17.89 13.75
C ALA A 166 18.73 18.26 12.27
N ASP A 167 18.59 17.27 11.38
CA ASP A 167 18.41 17.49 9.94
C ASP A 167 16.96 17.90 9.58
N ALA A 168 16.03 17.85 10.54
CA ALA A 168 14.63 18.25 10.37
C ALA A 168 14.33 19.71 10.81
N GLN A 169 15.35 20.48 11.26
CA GLN A 169 15.26 21.91 11.58
C GLN A 169 15.84 22.76 10.46
#